data_a24b722e6bf70678bbf209f573f67a79
#
_entry.id   a24b722e6bf70678bbf209f573f67a79
#
_cell.length_a   1.000
_cell.length_b   1.000
_cell.length_c   1.000
_cell.angle_alpha   90.00
_cell.angle_beta   90.00
_cell.angle_gamma   90.00
#
_symmetry.space_group_name_H-M   'P 1'
#
loop_
_entity.id
_entity.type
_entity.pdbx_description
1 polymer ?
#
loop_
_entity_poly.entity_id
_entity_poly.type
_entity_poly.pdbx_seq_one_letter_code
_entity_poly.pdbx_strand_id
1 'polypeptide(L)'
;NCSELCTLFLDPDYRLNKNGKFLSKVRFLFLSAFRQYFEETIVAEMRGYSDANGQSPFWNAVGHKFFNIEFTKADYLSGVGQKAFIAELMPRHPLYVDMLPDDAKAAIGIVHPNTRPAYNLLLEEGLRYKGY
;
A
#
# COMPACT_ATOMS: atom_id res chain seq x y z
N ASN A 1 -10.68 -0.66 -15.20
CA ASN A 1 -10.93 -1.79 -14.30
C ASN A 1 -9.62 -2.51 -13.97
N CYS A 2 -9.49 -3.03 -12.75
CA CYS A 2 -8.36 -3.85 -12.30
C CYS A 2 -8.83 -4.83 -11.22
N SER A 3 -8.13 -5.95 -11.08
CA SER A 3 -8.26 -6.85 -9.93
C SER A 3 -7.21 -6.52 -8.89
N GLU A 4 -7.58 -6.50 -7.63
CA GLU A 4 -6.68 -6.12 -6.53
C GLU A 4 -6.22 -7.34 -5.76
N LEU A 5 -4.90 -7.41 -5.50
CA LEU A 5 -4.30 -8.34 -4.55
C LEU A 5 -4.21 -7.67 -3.18
N CYS A 6 -5.11 -8.02 -2.30
CA CYS A 6 -5.17 -7.45 -0.94
C CYS A 6 -5.14 -8.54 0.14
N THR A 7 -5.00 -8.09 1.39
CA THR A 7 -5.19 -8.88 2.61
C THR A 7 -4.47 -10.23 2.61
N LEU A 8 -3.14 -10.21 2.63
CA LEU A 8 -2.34 -11.40 2.87
C LEU A 8 -1.79 -11.40 4.29
N PHE A 9 -2.25 -12.32 5.11
CA PHE A 9 -1.75 -12.52 6.46
C PHE A 9 -1.19 -13.93 6.63
N LEU A 10 -0.05 -14.03 7.28
CA LEU A 10 0.51 -15.29 7.74
C LEU A 10 0.82 -15.14 9.23
N ASP A 11 0.27 -16.05 10.02
CA ASP A 11 0.49 -16.11 11.46
C ASP A 11 2.01 -16.16 11.76
N PRO A 12 2.51 -15.38 12.73
CA PRO A 12 3.92 -15.34 13.10
C PRO A 12 4.54 -16.72 13.34
N ASP A 13 3.83 -17.64 13.96
CA ASP A 13 4.32 -18.98 14.28
C ASP A 13 4.58 -19.83 13.03
N TYR A 14 3.97 -19.47 11.89
CA TYR A 14 4.14 -20.15 10.61
C TYR A 14 5.07 -19.42 9.63
N ARG A 15 5.72 -18.32 10.04
CA ARG A 15 6.64 -17.52 9.21
C ARG A 15 8.02 -18.19 9.09
N LEU A 16 8.03 -19.46 8.75
CA LEU A 16 9.23 -20.31 8.60
C LEU A 16 9.16 -21.08 7.29
N ASN A 17 10.25 -21.72 6.89
CA ASN A 17 10.32 -22.63 5.75
C ASN A 17 9.75 -22.06 4.43
N LYS A 18 9.86 -20.75 4.21
CA LYS A 18 9.34 -20.04 3.02
C LYS A 18 7.80 -20.08 2.89
N ASN A 19 7.06 -20.36 3.95
CA ASN A 19 5.60 -20.41 3.93
C ASN A 19 4.98 -19.11 3.40
N GLY A 20 5.53 -17.94 3.75
CA GLY A 20 5.05 -16.65 3.23
C GLY A 20 5.20 -16.55 1.71
N LYS A 21 6.32 -17.04 1.15
CA LYS A 21 6.52 -17.09 -0.29
C LYS A 21 5.53 -18.05 -0.95
N PHE A 22 5.34 -19.22 -0.39
CA PHE A 22 4.36 -20.20 -0.88
C PHE A 22 2.94 -19.62 -0.87
N LEU A 23 2.51 -19.06 0.25
CA LEU A 23 1.18 -18.44 0.39
C LEU A 23 0.97 -17.29 -0.62
N SER A 24 2.01 -16.48 -0.86
CA SER A 24 1.95 -15.44 -1.89
C SER A 24 1.77 -16.03 -3.29
N LYS A 25 2.55 -17.08 -3.64
CA LYS A 25 2.52 -17.68 -4.98
C LYS A 25 1.22 -18.41 -5.30
N VAL A 26 0.56 -19.03 -4.31
CA VAL A 26 -0.74 -19.70 -4.49
C VAL A 26 -1.78 -18.75 -5.09
N ARG A 27 -1.77 -17.45 -4.74
CA ARG A 27 -2.68 -16.45 -5.32
C ARG A 27 -2.49 -16.31 -6.83
N PHE A 28 -1.24 -16.31 -7.30
CA PHE A 28 -0.95 -16.20 -8.74
C PHE A 28 -1.33 -17.48 -9.50
N LEU A 29 -1.15 -18.65 -8.87
CA LEU A 29 -1.67 -19.91 -9.43
C LEU A 29 -3.19 -19.89 -9.55
N PHE A 30 -3.87 -19.38 -8.53
CA PHE A 30 -5.33 -19.23 -8.54
C PHE A 30 -5.79 -18.26 -9.64
N LEU A 31 -5.15 -17.10 -9.76
CA LEU A 31 -5.42 -16.15 -10.83
C LEU A 31 -5.25 -16.77 -12.22
N SER A 32 -4.19 -17.57 -12.40
CA SER A 32 -3.92 -18.26 -13.66
C SER A 32 -4.98 -19.33 -13.98
N ALA A 33 -5.37 -20.12 -12.98
CA ALA A 33 -6.36 -21.18 -13.15
C ALA A 33 -7.78 -20.66 -13.44
N PHE A 34 -8.10 -19.48 -12.91
CA PHE A 34 -9.43 -18.87 -12.99
C PHE A 34 -9.43 -17.50 -13.68
N ARG A 35 -8.54 -17.33 -14.67
CA ARG A 35 -8.30 -16.06 -15.36
C ARG A 35 -9.59 -15.36 -15.84
N GLN A 36 -10.60 -16.10 -16.24
CA GLN A 36 -11.88 -15.57 -16.74
C GLN A 36 -12.67 -14.75 -15.73
N TYR A 37 -12.34 -14.82 -14.45
CA TYR A 37 -12.99 -14.07 -13.37
C TYR A 37 -12.24 -12.81 -12.94
N PHE A 38 -11.09 -12.53 -13.55
CA PHE A 38 -10.21 -11.42 -13.18
C PHE A 38 -9.95 -10.49 -14.35
N GLU A 39 -9.72 -9.23 -14.03
CA GLU A 39 -9.32 -8.22 -15.02
C GLU A 39 -7.88 -8.50 -15.51
N GLU A 40 -7.54 -7.96 -16.68
CA GLU A 40 -6.20 -8.11 -17.26
C GLU A 40 -5.13 -7.42 -16.42
N THR A 41 -5.49 -6.30 -15.78
CA THR A 41 -4.58 -5.54 -14.92
C THR A 41 -4.76 -5.98 -13.47
N ILE A 42 -3.66 -6.41 -12.86
CA ILE A 42 -3.59 -6.75 -11.44
C ILE A 42 -2.84 -5.64 -10.70
N VAL A 43 -3.40 -5.16 -9.61
CA VAL A 43 -2.78 -4.16 -8.74
C VAL A 43 -2.61 -4.68 -7.32
N ALA A 44 -1.62 -4.16 -6.61
CA ALA A 44 -1.44 -4.39 -5.18
C ALA A 44 -1.14 -3.04 -4.51
N GLU A 45 -2.01 -2.61 -3.62
CA GLU A 45 -1.76 -1.44 -2.80
C GLU A 45 -0.89 -1.80 -1.61
N MET A 46 0.16 -1.01 -1.38
CA MET A 46 1.12 -1.26 -0.33
C MET A 46 1.10 -0.11 0.67
N ARG A 47 1.19 -0.44 1.97
CA ARG A 47 1.33 0.58 3.01
C ARG A 47 2.55 1.43 2.74
N GLY A 48 2.34 2.76 2.68
CA GLY A 48 3.39 3.74 2.47
C GLY A 48 4.32 3.90 3.68
N TYR A 49 5.43 4.59 3.46
CA TYR A 49 6.47 4.80 4.47
C TYR A 49 5.94 5.58 5.69
N SER A 50 6.27 5.09 6.86
CA SER A 50 6.30 5.82 8.12
C SER A 50 7.51 5.37 8.95
N ASP A 51 7.98 6.25 9.82
CA ASP A 51 9.11 5.96 10.70
C ASP A 51 8.73 5.08 11.90
N ALA A 52 9.70 4.80 12.79
CA ALA A 52 9.48 3.99 13.99
C ALA A 52 8.52 4.63 15.00
N ASN A 53 8.30 5.93 14.93
CA ASN A 53 7.35 6.68 15.77
C ASN A 53 5.96 6.78 15.11
N GLY A 54 5.77 6.14 13.96
CA GLY A 54 4.53 6.20 13.19
C GLY A 54 4.31 7.52 12.45
N GLN A 55 5.37 8.33 12.25
CA GLN A 55 5.27 9.58 11.51
C GLN A 55 5.50 9.34 10.01
N SER A 56 4.63 9.88 9.18
CA SER A 56 4.76 9.84 7.73
C SER A 56 5.06 11.24 7.19
N PRO A 57 6.25 11.48 6.61
CA PRO A 57 6.58 12.78 6.04
C PRO A 57 5.59 13.23 4.98
N PHE A 58 5.14 12.32 4.13
CA PHE A 58 4.13 12.61 3.11
C PHE A 58 2.79 13.01 3.74
N TRP A 59 2.35 12.30 4.79
CA TRP A 59 1.12 12.66 5.50
C TRP A 59 1.23 14.03 6.16
N ASN A 60 2.35 14.33 6.81
CA ASN A 60 2.58 15.61 7.47
C ASN A 60 2.56 16.78 6.46
N ALA A 61 3.14 16.57 5.28
CA ALA A 61 3.20 17.59 4.24
C ALA A 61 1.86 17.79 3.51
N VAL A 62 1.11 16.74 3.28
CA VAL A 62 -0.12 16.73 2.45
C VAL A 62 -1.33 16.30 3.25
N GLY A 63 -1.38 15.07 3.74
CA GLY A 63 -2.56 14.50 4.37
C GLY A 63 -3.08 15.31 5.53
N HIS A 64 -2.22 15.73 6.45
CA HIS A 64 -2.60 16.52 7.61
C HIS A 64 -3.27 17.84 7.24
N LYS A 65 -2.92 18.44 6.11
CA LYS A 65 -3.49 19.71 5.65
C LYS A 65 -4.93 19.57 5.15
N PHE A 66 -5.30 18.40 4.63
CA PHE A 66 -6.64 18.13 4.14
C PHE A 66 -7.54 17.47 5.21
N PHE A 67 -6.98 16.59 6.00
CA PHE A 67 -7.73 15.78 6.95
C PHE A 67 -7.69 16.30 8.39
N ASN A 68 -6.70 17.13 8.72
CA ASN A 68 -6.47 17.69 10.07
C ASN A 68 -6.45 16.63 11.18
N ILE A 69 -5.95 15.45 10.89
CA ILE A 69 -5.76 14.35 11.83
C ILE A 69 -4.36 13.74 11.67
N GLU A 70 -3.86 13.14 12.73
CA GLU A 70 -2.58 12.45 12.71
C GLU A 70 -2.60 11.19 11.85
N PHE A 71 -1.45 10.83 11.25
CA PHE A 71 -1.32 9.66 10.38
C PHE A 71 -1.76 8.38 11.06
N THR A 72 -1.36 8.13 12.30
CA THR A 72 -1.72 6.93 13.06
C THR A 72 -3.23 6.79 13.25
N LYS A 73 -3.93 7.90 13.45
CA LYS A 73 -5.39 7.91 13.55
C LYS A 73 -6.06 7.64 12.21
N ALA A 74 -5.55 8.23 11.13
CA ALA A 74 -6.05 7.99 9.78
C ALA A 74 -5.86 6.53 9.36
N ASP A 75 -4.68 5.97 9.63
CA ASP A 75 -4.34 4.56 9.37
C ASP A 75 -5.29 3.61 10.13
N TYR A 76 -5.52 3.87 11.41
CA TYR A 76 -6.48 3.12 12.22
C TYR A 76 -7.91 3.18 11.66
N LEU A 77 -8.42 4.38 11.37
CA LEU A 77 -9.76 4.58 10.83
C LEU A 77 -9.94 3.85 9.48
N SER A 78 -8.92 3.90 8.63
CA SER A 78 -8.91 3.17 7.36
C SER A 78 -8.92 1.66 7.56
N GLY A 79 -8.19 1.17 8.55
CA GLY A 79 -8.12 -0.25 8.90
C GLY A 79 -9.45 -0.82 9.42
N VAL A 80 -10.25 -0.01 10.14
CA VAL A 80 -11.59 -0.40 10.62
C VAL A 80 -12.71 -0.09 9.61
N GLY A 81 -12.36 0.25 8.38
CA GLY A 81 -13.33 0.47 7.30
C GLY A 81 -13.98 1.86 7.26
N GLN A 82 -13.60 2.78 8.13
CA GLN A 82 -14.11 4.16 8.14
C GLN A 82 -13.34 5.04 7.14
N LYS A 83 -13.54 4.81 5.84
CA LYS A 83 -12.79 5.48 4.76
C LYS A 83 -13.52 6.69 4.13
N ALA A 84 -14.75 6.97 4.53
CA ALA A 84 -15.56 8.03 3.93
C ALA A 84 -14.87 9.40 3.97
N PHE A 85 -14.18 9.72 5.08
CA PHE A 85 -13.47 11.00 5.24
C PHE A 85 -12.36 11.18 4.18
N ILE A 86 -11.70 10.09 3.74
CA ILE A 86 -10.67 10.16 2.70
C ILE A 86 -11.32 10.63 1.39
N ALA A 87 -12.42 10.00 0.98
CA ALA A 87 -13.10 10.34 -0.26
C ALA A 87 -13.68 11.76 -0.25
N GLU A 88 -14.14 12.23 0.90
CA GLU A 88 -14.75 13.56 1.05
C GLU A 88 -13.73 14.69 1.09
N LEU A 89 -12.60 14.47 1.77
CA LEU A 89 -11.60 15.52 2.05
C LEU A 89 -10.39 15.46 1.13
N MET A 90 -10.28 14.44 0.28
CA MET A 90 -9.17 14.31 -0.66
C MET A 90 -9.14 15.48 -1.65
N PRO A 91 -7.97 16.02 -2.00
CA PRO A 91 -7.86 17.09 -2.98
C PRO A 91 -8.42 16.63 -4.33
N ARG A 92 -9.27 17.46 -4.93
CA ARG A 92 -9.91 17.19 -6.23
C ARG A 92 -9.03 17.54 -7.42
N HIS A 93 -7.94 18.25 -7.18
CA HIS A 93 -7.02 18.72 -8.20
C HIS A 93 -5.61 18.18 -7.96
N PRO A 94 -4.81 18.01 -9.02
CA PRO A 94 -3.41 17.60 -8.90
C PRO A 94 -2.62 18.54 -7.98
N LEU A 95 -1.71 17.97 -7.20
CA LEU A 95 -0.74 18.70 -6.39
C LEU A 95 0.64 18.60 -7.07
N TYR A 96 1.34 19.73 -7.14
CA TYR A 96 2.70 19.74 -7.69
C TYR A 96 3.69 19.16 -6.68
N VAL A 97 4.32 18.04 -7.04
CA VAL A 97 5.30 17.34 -6.18
C VAL A 97 6.47 18.24 -5.80
N ASP A 98 6.92 19.10 -6.70
CA ASP A 98 8.04 20.02 -6.46
C ASP A 98 7.78 21.04 -5.34
N MET A 99 6.51 21.27 -4.99
CA MET A 99 6.13 22.15 -3.88
C MET A 99 6.21 21.45 -2.51
N LEU A 100 6.44 20.14 -2.47
CA LEU A 100 6.53 19.38 -1.22
C LEU A 100 7.94 19.52 -0.61
N PRO A 101 8.07 19.42 0.72
CA PRO A 101 9.36 19.26 1.39
C PRO A 101 10.12 18.03 0.88
N ASP A 102 11.45 18.08 0.94
CA ASP A 102 12.31 17.04 0.37
C ASP A 102 12.11 15.66 1.02
N ASP A 103 11.83 15.61 2.31
CA ASP A 103 11.53 14.39 3.04
C ASP A 103 10.18 13.76 2.59
N ALA A 104 9.19 14.60 2.30
CA ALA A 104 7.91 14.15 1.75
C ALA A 104 8.07 13.63 0.32
N LYS A 105 8.85 14.32 -0.53
CA LYS A 105 9.18 13.85 -1.88
C LYS A 105 9.90 12.50 -1.84
N ALA A 106 10.88 12.35 -0.95
CA ALA A 106 11.64 11.12 -0.78
C ALA A 106 10.78 9.93 -0.29
N ALA A 107 9.65 10.19 0.37
CA ALA A 107 8.72 9.14 0.83
C ALA A 107 7.76 8.63 -0.26
N ILE A 108 7.61 9.36 -1.38
CA ILE A 108 6.70 8.96 -2.47
C ILE A 108 7.16 7.64 -3.09
N GLY A 109 6.26 6.68 -3.18
CA GLY A 109 6.54 5.35 -3.73
C GLY A 109 7.36 4.43 -2.83
N ILE A 110 7.74 4.88 -1.63
CA ILE A 110 8.46 4.05 -0.67
C ILE A 110 7.47 3.29 0.21
N VAL A 111 7.60 1.97 0.23
CA VAL A 111 6.78 1.11 1.08
C VAL A 111 7.27 1.10 2.53
N HIS A 112 6.36 0.90 3.46
CA HIS A 112 6.69 0.73 4.87
C HIS A 112 7.71 -0.42 5.07
N PRO A 113 8.71 -0.30 5.98
CA PRO A 113 9.73 -1.33 6.21
C PRO A 113 9.15 -2.73 6.43
N ASN A 114 8.08 -2.86 7.23
CA ASN A 114 7.42 -4.14 7.50
C ASN A 114 6.72 -4.74 6.28
N THR A 115 6.46 -3.95 5.24
CA THR A 115 5.81 -4.37 4.00
C THR A 115 6.83 -4.75 2.92
N ARG A 116 8.10 -4.38 3.10
CA ARG A 116 9.18 -4.65 2.14
C ARG A 116 9.29 -6.12 1.72
N PRO A 117 9.17 -7.12 2.61
CA PRO A 117 9.21 -8.53 2.19
C PRO A 117 8.09 -8.88 1.21
N ALA A 118 6.85 -8.42 1.47
CA ALA A 118 5.72 -8.64 0.57
C ALA A 118 5.92 -7.92 -0.78
N TYR A 119 6.42 -6.68 -0.76
CA TYR A 119 6.76 -5.92 -1.96
C TYR A 119 7.77 -6.67 -2.85
N ASN A 120 8.83 -7.22 -2.25
CA ASN A 120 9.83 -7.98 -2.99
C ASN A 120 9.24 -9.25 -3.64
N LEU A 121 8.33 -9.96 -2.95
CA LEU A 121 7.64 -11.10 -3.53
C LEU A 121 6.78 -10.71 -4.74
N LEU A 122 6.12 -9.57 -4.69
CA LEU A 122 5.34 -9.06 -5.84
C LEU A 122 6.23 -8.68 -7.02
N LEU A 123 7.40 -8.08 -6.75
CA LEU A 123 8.39 -7.79 -7.81
C LEU A 123 8.90 -9.07 -8.49
N GLU A 124 9.13 -10.15 -7.71
CA GLU A 124 9.52 -11.47 -8.25
C GLU A 124 8.44 -12.03 -9.21
N GLU A 125 7.17 -11.75 -8.93
CA GLU A 125 6.04 -12.18 -9.78
C GLU A 125 5.76 -11.22 -10.96
N GLY A 126 6.57 -10.19 -11.13
CA GLY A 126 6.50 -9.30 -12.29
C GLY A 126 5.73 -8.00 -12.08
N LEU A 127 5.13 -7.76 -10.91
CA LEU A 127 4.53 -6.46 -10.63
C LEU A 127 5.60 -5.36 -10.61
N ARG A 128 5.21 -4.15 -10.95
CA ARG A 128 6.13 -3.00 -10.98
C ARG A 128 5.42 -1.78 -10.41
N TYR A 129 6.17 -0.96 -9.68
CA TYR A 129 5.70 0.37 -9.31
C TYR A 129 5.71 1.26 -10.55
N LYS A 130 4.60 1.87 -10.87
CA LYS A 130 4.45 2.69 -12.09
C LYS A 130 4.67 4.19 -11.87
N GLY A 131 4.64 4.66 -10.63
CA GLY A 131 4.96 6.05 -10.29
C GLY A 131 3.89 7.09 -10.65
N TYR A 132 2.64 6.67 -10.86
CA TYR A 132 1.49 7.56 -11.08
C TYR A 132 0.29 7.12 -10.29
#